data_e7494f6367661819a0406fc3236d03d5
#
_entry.id   e7494f6367661819a0406fc3236d03d5
#
_cell.length_a   1.000
_cell.length_b   1.000
_cell.length_c   1.000
_cell.angle_alpha   90.00
_cell.angle_beta   90.00
_cell.angle_gamma   90.00
#
_symmetry.space_group_name_H-M   'P 1'
#
loop_
_entity.id
_entity.type
_entity.pdbx_description
1 polymer ?
#
loop_
_entity_poly.entity_id
_entity_poly.type
_entity_poly.pdbx_seq_one_letter_code
_entity_poly.pdbx_strand_id
1 'polypeptide(L)'
;MKQCFVALFFLVFTYSGFAQNSEDLAESYYKKAEFKKAALIYQNLLKEKPFNYNYINKLVDIYQQLEQYNDAETILTQRLAQRRNPDWVVALGYNYQLQDSIAAANKLYDEAIAFVDERPNYIYIIARRFENYSLLDQAIKLYEKGKTLTPDKNYSLQLARIYGDQGDVEQMFVNYIDYIHYKPNSLNNVKRSISGFISEQSDNENNRYLRRLLLKKIQESPETYWYEMLSWLYVQEKAYSKSFIQEKALYKRFPESLDRIFELGEIALNDNDDDTAKSIFNYILDATQDQTTALKAHQYILEIDTKHADEKTLALIDDTYQHLFDDYGKSRLTLPLQLAYGKFLAFHMKDTKTATNFLKKSLTLNVSRLSKAKIKLLLADILVLQEKFNEALIFYSQIQTELKNSTIAQEARFKVAKTSYYKGDFDWAESQLKILKSSTSQLIANDALDLKLLISDNKYEDTTQTALKYYAKADLFAFQNKTDDAISLLNKILEEYKGESITDQALYKQAKLYEKKKHYTKAENNYRSILKDYGEDILVDDTLYDLAELYVNYLAKPEEAKLLYEKIIFEHQDSIYFIEARKKYRMLRGDSLN
;
A
#
# COMPACT_ATOMS: atom_id res chain seq x y z
N MET A 1 -45.06 26.92 44.50
CA MET A 1 -44.40 25.60 44.43
C MET A 1 -43.81 25.26 43.05
N LYS A 2 -44.45 25.54 41.90
CA LYS A 2 -43.88 25.23 40.56
C LYS A 2 -42.64 26.04 40.19
N GLN A 3 -42.52 27.29 40.65
CA GLN A 3 -41.37 28.17 40.36
C GLN A 3 -40.10 27.77 41.15
N CYS A 4 -40.24 27.24 42.37
CA CYS A 4 -39.08 26.76 43.14
C CYS A 4 -38.50 25.44 42.57
N PHE A 5 -39.32 24.60 41.93
CA PHE A 5 -38.85 23.35 41.30
C PHE A 5 -38.05 23.61 40.03
N VAL A 6 -38.42 24.64 39.25
CA VAL A 6 -37.67 25.02 38.01
C VAL A 6 -36.33 25.65 38.38
N ALA A 7 -36.25 26.44 39.42
CA ALA A 7 -34.98 27.04 39.89
C ALA A 7 -34.01 25.98 40.46
N LEU A 8 -34.54 24.95 41.14
CA LEU A 8 -33.73 23.86 41.66
C LEU A 8 -33.23 22.95 40.52
N PHE A 9 -34.02 22.73 39.45
CA PHE A 9 -33.63 21.96 38.28
C PHE A 9 -32.56 22.69 37.45
N PHE A 10 -32.64 24.02 37.33
CA PHE A 10 -31.61 24.82 36.65
C PHE A 10 -30.30 24.89 37.45
N LEU A 11 -30.35 24.94 38.78
CA LEU A 11 -29.13 24.89 39.62
C LEU A 11 -28.41 23.56 39.55
N VAL A 12 -29.11 22.43 39.44
CA VAL A 12 -28.52 21.11 39.28
C VAL A 12 -27.89 20.96 37.89
N PHE A 13 -28.50 21.51 36.82
CA PHE A 13 -27.95 21.47 35.48
C PHE A 13 -26.72 22.36 35.28
N THR A 14 -26.65 23.50 35.94
CA THR A 14 -25.47 24.38 35.87
C THR A 14 -24.29 23.79 36.63
N TYR A 15 -24.49 23.09 37.73
CA TYR A 15 -23.42 22.41 38.47
C TYR A 15 -22.81 21.23 37.69
N SER A 16 -23.63 20.45 36.97
CA SER A 16 -23.13 19.37 36.12
C SER A 16 -22.34 19.88 34.90
N GLY A 17 -22.71 20.99 34.30
CA GLY A 17 -22.00 21.58 33.16
C GLY A 17 -20.63 22.17 33.53
N PHE A 18 -20.48 22.75 34.73
CA PHE A 18 -19.19 23.27 35.19
C PHE A 18 -18.20 22.14 35.55
N ALA A 19 -18.66 21.02 36.11
CA ALA A 19 -17.80 19.88 36.44
C ALA A 19 -17.27 19.17 35.19
N GLN A 20 -18.07 19.05 34.16
CA GLN A 20 -17.66 18.43 32.90
C GLN A 20 -16.65 19.28 32.13
N ASN A 21 -16.79 20.58 32.16
CA ASN A 21 -15.84 21.54 31.57
C ASN A 21 -14.49 21.54 32.33
N SER A 22 -14.52 21.34 33.65
CA SER A 22 -13.30 21.29 34.48
C SER A 22 -12.51 19.98 34.26
N GLU A 23 -13.19 18.84 34.09
CA GLU A 23 -12.55 17.55 33.80
C GLU A 23 -11.87 17.55 32.42
N ASP A 24 -12.57 18.04 31.37
CA ASP A 24 -12.03 18.17 30.04
C ASP A 24 -10.80 19.10 29.99
N LEU A 25 -10.85 20.17 30.76
CA LEU A 25 -9.76 21.15 30.91
C LEU A 25 -8.54 20.49 31.61
N ALA A 26 -8.77 19.74 32.69
CA ALA A 26 -7.72 19.03 33.40
C ALA A 26 -7.03 17.97 32.50
N GLU A 27 -7.83 17.21 31.74
CA GLU A 27 -7.33 16.22 30.79
C GLU A 27 -6.56 16.89 29.63
N SER A 28 -7.01 18.06 29.16
CA SER A 28 -6.28 18.84 28.14
C SER A 28 -4.90 19.29 28.64
N TYR A 29 -4.82 19.81 29.88
CA TYR A 29 -3.53 20.17 30.49
C TYR A 29 -2.64 18.96 30.72
N TYR A 30 -3.20 17.83 31.15
CA TYR A 30 -2.45 16.57 31.30
C TYR A 30 -1.82 16.12 29.98
N LYS A 31 -2.61 16.09 28.90
CA LYS A 31 -2.13 15.72 27.54
C LYS A 31 -1.05 16.66 26.98
N LYS A 32 -1.05 17.93 27.40
CA LYS A 32 -0.03 18.92 27.03
C LYS A 32 1.18 18.92 27.96
N ALA A 33 1.28 17.95 28.88
CA ALA A 33 2.30 17.89 29.94
C ALA A 33 2.34 19.14 30.85
N GLU A 34 1.26 19.92 30.92
CA GLU A 34 1.13 21.05 31.85
C GLU A 34 0.69 20.54 33.23
N PHE A 35 1.46 19.64 33.82
CA PHE A 35 1.11 18.85 35.00
C PHE A 35 0.75 19.69 36.21
N LYS A 36 1.44 20.82 36.46
CA LYS A 36 1.09 21.72 37.60
C LYS A 36 -0.33 22.30 37.50
N LYS A 37 -0.77 22.67 36.28
CA LYS A 37 -2.12 23.16 36.06
C LYS A 37 -3.16 22.05 36.19
N ALA A 38 -2.86 20.88 35.62
CA ALA A 38 -3.71 19.71 35.74
C ALA A 38 -3.90 19.29 37.21
N ALA A 39 -2.82 19.27 38.02
CA ALA A 39 -2.87 18.93 39.43
C ALA A 39 -3.88 19.79 40.20
N LEU A 40 -3.85 21.14 40.04
CA LEU A 40 -4.74 22.05 40.71
C LEU A 40 -6.22 21.76 40.44
N ILE A 41 -6.52 21.41 39.19
CA ILE A 41 -7.91 21.12 38.81
C ILE A 41 -8.34 19.77 39.36
N TYR A 42 -7.49 18.71 39.20
CA TYR A 42 -7.80 17.38 39.74
C TYR A 42 -7.91 17.39 41.29
N GLN A 43 -7.11 18.19 42.02
CA GLN A 43 -7.27 18.39 43.45
C GLN A 43 -8.65 18.94 43.79
N ASN A 44 -9.14 19.95 43.06
CA ASN A 44 -10.47 20.53 43.29
C ASN A 44 -11.58 19.55 42.94
N LEU A 45 -11.47 18.86 41.80
CA LEU A 45 -12.39 17.78 41.41
C LEU A 45 -12.44 16.66 42.45
N LEU A 46 -11.30 16.33 43.07
CA LEU A 46 -11.23 15.30 44.12
C LEU A 46 -11.86 15.79 45.46
N LYS A 47 -11.85 17.10 45.77
CA LYS A 47 -12.60 17.64 46.90
C LYS A 47 -14.11 17.49 46.71
N GLU A 48 -14.61 17.70 45.47
CA GLU A 48 -16.01 17.54 45.14
C GLU A 48 -16.46 16.08 45.10
N LYS A 49 -15.59 15.21 44.57
CA LYS A 49 -15.84 13.77 44.42
C LYS A 49 -14.69 12.94 45.02
N PRO A 50 -14.63 12.85 46.37
CA PRO A 50 -13.46 12.30 47.08
C PRO A 50 -13.11 10.83 46.78
N PHE A 51 -14.05 10.05 46.24
CA PHE A 51 -13.92 8.64 45.96
C PHE A 51 -13.83 8.33 44.44
N ASN A 52 -13.68 9.37 43.60
CA ASN A 52 -13.56 9.14 42.17
C ASN A 52 -12.21 8.50 41.86
N TYR A 53 -12.28 7.25 41.42
CA TYR A 53 -11.11 6.42 41.11
C TYR A 53 -10.21 7.04 40.02
N ASN A 54 -10.81 7.61 38.97
CA ASN A 54 -10.05 8.19 37.86
C ASN A 54 -9.29 9.45 38.31
N TYR A 55 -9.91 10.29 39.14
CA TYR A 55 -9.26 11.52 39.63
C TYR A 55 -8.09 11.19 40.56
N ILE A 56 -8.24 10.14 41.41
CA ILE A 56 -7.17 9.67 42.28
C ILE A 56 -5.98 9.22 41.43
N ASN A 57 -6.21 8.35 40.45
CA ASN A 57 -5.15 7.82 39.59
C ASN A 57 -4.46 8.93 38.80
N LYS A 58 -5.22 9.82 38.16
CA LYS A 58 -4.65 10.96 37.43
C LYS A 58 -3.80 11.87 38.33
N LEU A 59 -4.25 12.15 39.54
CA LEU A 59 -3.49 12.98 40.45
C LEU A 59 -2.21 12.29 40.94
N VAL A 60 -2.25 10.98 41.19
CA VAL A 60 -1.05 10.19 41.51
C VAL A 60 -0.08 10.21 40.34
N ASP A 61 -0.53 9.92 39.12
CA ASP A 61 0.32 9.93 37.93
C ASP A 61 0.95 11.33 37.72
N ILE A 62 0.19 12.41 37.95
CA ILE A 62 0.69 13.79 37.86
C ILE A 62 1.77 14.07 38.92
N TYR A 63 1.56 13.65 40.16
CA TYR A 63 2.55 13.85 41.21
C TYR A 63 3.84 13.07 40.93
N GLN A 64 3.74 11.86 40.40
CA GLN A 64 4.89 11.08 39.96
C GLN A 64 5.65 11.78 38.82
N GLN A 65 4.96 12.39 37.84
CA GLN A 65 5.59 13.18 36.79
C GLN A 65 6.24 14.49 37.27
N LEU A 66 5.73 15.05 38.37
CA LEU A 66 6.28 16.25 39.02
C LEU A 66 7.36 15.93 40.06
N GLU A 67 7.74 14.67 40.24
CA GLU A 67 8.66 14.20 41.27
C GLU A 67 8.18 14.50 42.73
N GLN A 68 6.86 14.72 42.88
CA GLN A 68 6.22 14.96 44.19
C GLN A 68 5.81 13.63 44.81
N TYR A 69 6.81 12.76 45.05
CA TYR A 69 6.60 11.38 45.48
C TYR A 69 5.91 11.26 46.84
N ASN A 70 6.19 12.17 47.77
CA ASN A 70 5.55 12.20 49.07
C ASN A 70 4.02 12.51 49.01
N ASP A 71 3.61 13.38 48.08
CA ASP A 71 2.20 13.69 47.87
C ASP A 71 1.47 12.49 47.24
N ALA A 72 2.10 11.81 46.26
CA ALA A 72 1.59 10.58 45.67
C ALA A 72 1.45 9.47 46.72
N GLU A 73 2.47 9.25 47.56
CA GLU A 73 2.48 8.25 48.64
C GLU A 73 1.38 8.54 49.67
N THR A 74 1.23 9.80 50.10
CA THR A 74 0.19 10.22 51.06
C THR A 74 -1.20 9.86 50.56
N ILE A 75 -1.53 10.19 49.32
CA ILE A 75 -2.84 9.85 48.73
C ILE A 75 -3.02 8.33 48.68
N LEU A 76 -2.03 7.59 48.14
CA LEU A 76 -2.12 6.15 47.98
C LEU A 76 -2.28 5.42 49.31
N THR A 77 -1.46 5.74 50.32
CA THR A 77 -1.53 5.12 51.64
C THR A 77 -2.84 5.44 52.36
N GLN A 78 -3.31 6.68 52.30
CA GLN A 78 -4.62 7.06 52.84
C GLN A 78 -5.78 6.27 52.21
N ARG A 79 -5.71 6.04 50.90
CA ARG A 79 -6.76 5.28 50.16
C ARG A 79 -6.66 3.78 50.45
N LEU A 80 -5.45 3.22 50.51
CA LEU A 80 -5.23 1.82 50.82
C LEU A 80 -5.67 1.46 52.27
N ALA A 81 -5.52 2.41 53.23
CA ALA A 81 -6.04 2.24 54.57
C ALA A 81 -7.58 2.14 54.63
N GLN A 82 -8.29 2.79 53.70
CA GLN A 82 -9.75 2.75 53.62
C GLN A 82 -10.27 1.52 52.84
N ARG A 83 -9.57 1.15 51.80
CA ARG A 83 -9.97 0.05 50.90
C ARG A 83 -8.74 -0.59 50.25
N ARG A 84 -8.58 -1.88 50.44
CA ARG A 84 -7.56 -2.64 49.71
C ARG A 84 -7.88 -2.64 48.21
N ASN A 85 -7.04 -1.94 47.43
CA ASN A 85 -7.15 -1.87 45.98
C ASN A 85 -5.80 -2.20 45.35
N PRO A 86 -5.67 -3.36 44.67
CA PRO A 86 -4.38 -3.83 44.14
C PRO A 86 -3.82 -2.91 43.05
N ASP A 87 -4.63 -2.15 42.34
CA ASP A 87 -4.17 -1.16 41.37
C ASP A 87 -3.39 -0.01 42.06
N TRP A 88 -3.84 0.43 43.24
CA TRP A 88 -3.11 1.41 44.02
C TRP A 88 -1.86 0.83 44.72
N VAL A 89 -1.86 -0.47 44.99
CA VAL A 89 -0.64 -1.15 45.47
C VAL A 89 0.46 -1.11 44.41
N VAL A 90 0.11 -1.38 43.14
CA VAL A 90 1.06 -1.24 42.02
C VAL A 90 1.54 0.22 41.88
N ALA A 91 0.61 1.21 41.96
CA ALA A 91 0.99 2.62 41.87
C ALA A 91 1.93 3.07 43.00
N LEU A 92 1.73 2.56 44.21
CA LEU A 92 2.62 2.80 45.34
C LEU A 92 4.00 2.14 45.15
N GLY A 93 4.02 0.91 44.65
CA GLY A 93 5.25 0.24 44.24
C GLY A 93 6.04 1.03 43.21
N TYR A 94 5.37 1.53 42.20
CA TYR A 94 5.98 2.38 41.16
C TYR A 94 6.52 3.70 41.75
N ASN A 95 5.79 4.28 42.70
CA ASN A 95 6.22 5.50 43.40
C ASN A 95 7.54 5.25 44.20
N TYR A 96 7.72 4.07 44.80
CA TYR A 96 8.99 3.70 45.45
C TYR A 96 10.10 3.37 44.43
N GLN A 97 9.74 2.79 43.28
CA GLN A 97 10.72 2.55 42.22
C GLN A 97 11.30 3.85 41.66
N LEU A 98 10.47 4.90 41.50
CA LEU A 98 10.93 6.22 41.07
C LEU A 98 11.85 6.92 42.09
N GLN A 99 11.86 6.44 43.32
CA GLN A 99 12.75 6.88 44.41
C GLN A 99 13.93 5.92 44.64
N ASP A 100 14.26 5.07 43.67
CA ASP A 100 15.32 4.03 43.76
C ASP A 100 15.11 3.01 44.89
N SER A 101 13.95 2.96 45.52
CA SER A 101 13.60 2.01 46.58
C SER A 101 13.09 0.68 45.99
N ILE A 102 13.92 0.03 45.19
CA ILE A 102 13.55 -1.14 44.37
C ILE A 102 13.05 -2.31 45.22
N ALA A 103 13.67 -2.58 46.40
CA ALA A 103 13.23 -3.67 47.26
C ALA A 103 11.81 -3.47 47.80
N ALA A 104 11.45 -2.24 48.19
CA ALA A 104 10.10 -1.89 48.63
C ALA A 104 9.11 -1.98 47.48
N ALA A 105 9.49 -1.50 46.29
CA ALA A 105 8.68 -1.59 45.09
C ALA A 105 8.35 -3.05 44.73
N ASN A 106 9.35 -3.93 44.65
CA ASN A 106 9.15 -5.34 44.33
C ASN A 106 8.24 -6.06 45.31
N LYS A 107 8.34 -5.74 46.61
CA LYS A 107 7.44 -6.32 47.64
C LYS A 107 5.98 -5.98 47.36
N LEU A 108 5.68 -4.74 46.94
CA LEU A 108 4.35 -4.30 46.60
C LEU A 108 3.85 -4.90 45.25
N TYR A 109 4.74 -5.07 44.29
CA TYR A 109 4.40 -5.77 43.04
C TYR A 109 4.04 -7.22 43.30
N ASP A 110 4.82 -7.92 44.12
CA ASP A 110 4.54 -9.31 44.52
C ASP A 110 3.19 -9.40 45.29
N GLU A 111 2.91 -8.43 46.20
CA GLU A 111 1.63 -8.35 46.89
C GLU A 111 0.47 -8.18 45.92
N ALA A 112 0.61 -7.30 44.93
CA ALA A 112 -0.42 -7.07 43.90
C ALA A 112 -0.64 -8.32 43.02
N ILE A 113 0.45 -9.04 42.70
CA ILE A 113 0.37 -10.29 41.93
C ILE A 113 -0.25 -11.43 42.78
N ALA A 114 0.05 -11.49 44.06
CA ALA A 114 -0.54 -12.48 44.96
C ALA A 114 -2.04 -12.25 45.20
N PHE A 115 -2.51 -11.00 45.11
CA PHE A 115 -3.92 -10.67 45.32
C PHE A 115 -4.87 -11.44 44.38
N VAL A 116 -4.40 -11.80 43.18
CA VAL A 116 -5.25 -12.52 42.20
C VAL A 116 -5.49 -13.98 42.58
N ASP A 117 -4.75 -14.57 43.50
CA ASP A 117 -4.98 -15.93 44.00
C ASP A 117 -6.37 -16.04 44.67
N GLU A 118 -6.75 -14.99 45.40
CA GLU A 118 -8.06 -14.92 46.06
C GLU A 118 -9.12 -14.30 45.12
N ARG A 119 -8.70 -13.40 44.19
CA ARG A 119 -9.58 -12.61 43.33
C ARG A 119 -9.13 -12.55 41.87
N PRO A 120 -9.26 -13.63 41.10
CA PRO A 120 -8.77 -13.72 39.73
C PRO A 120 -9.37 -12.68 38.75
N ASN A 121 -10.51 -12.10 39.09
CA ASN A 121 -11.16 -11.07 38.24
C ASN A 121 -10.33 -9.77 38.13
N TYR A 122 -9.34 -9.56 39.00
CA TYR A 122 -8.49 -8.39 38.98
C TYR A 122 -7.26 -8.54 38.06
N ILE A 123 -6.98 -9.72 37.50
CA ILE A 123 -5.83 -9.97 36.63
C ILE A 123 -5.67 -8.88 35.57
N TYR A 124 -6.72 -8.64 34.79
CA TYR A 124 -6.65 -7.66 33.69
C TYR A 124 -6.40 -6.22 34.17
N ILE A 125 -7.01 -5.83 35.28
CA ILE A 125 -6.87 -4.46 35.84
C ILE A 125 -5.45 -4.23 36.33
N ILE A 126 -4.90 -5.18 37.08
CA ILE A 126 -3.55 -5.07 37.66
C ILE A 126 -2.50 -5.17 36.55
N ALA A 127 -2.64 -6.11 35.60
CA ALA A 127 -1.71 -6.26 34.50
C ALA A 127 -1.65 -4.98 33.63
N ARG A 128 -2.82 -4.39 33.34
CA ARG A 128 -2.88 -3.13 32.61
C ARG A 128 -2.22 -1.96 33.37
N ARG A 129 -2.25 -1.97 34.71
CA ARG A 129 -1.51 -0.97 35.50
C ARG A 129 -0.01 -1.18 35.36
N PHE A 130 0.47 -2.42 35.38
CA PHE A 130 1.87 -2.74 35.10
C PHE A 130 2.28 -2.30 33.67
N GLU A 131 1.45 -2.59 32.67
CA GLU A 131 1.69 -2.11 31.29
C GLU A 131 1.81 -0.58 31.21
N ASN A 132 0.89 0.16 31.88
CA ASN A 132 0.90 1.62 31.89
C ASN A 132 2.19 2.22 32.47
N TYR A 133 2.82 1.51 33.39
CA TYR A 133 4.12 1.88 33.99
C TYR A 133 5.31 1.23 33.28
N SER A 134 5.10 0.61 32.12
CA SER A 134 6.13 -0.14 31.38
C SER A 134 6.80 -1.25 32.21
N LEU A 135 6.11 -1.78 33.20
CA LEU A 135 6.54 -2.91 34.04
C LEU A 135 6.12 -4.22 33.36
N LEU A 136 6.69 -4.46 32.18
CA LEU A 136 6.22 -5.51 31.26
C LEU A 136 6.44 -6.93 31.82
N ASP A 137 7.53 -7.16 32.53
CA ASP A 137 7.81 -8.48 33.17
C ASP A 137 6.77 -8.85 34.22
N GLN A 138 6.31 -7.88 35.02
CA GLN A 138 5.25 -8.06 36.00
C GLN A 138 3.90 -8.33 35.33
N ALA A 139 3.62 -7.62 34.24
CA ALA A 139 2.42 -7.85 33.44
C ALA A 139 2.41 -9.25 32.84
N ILE A 140 3.53 -9.72 32.27
CA ILE A 140 3.68 -11.09 31.76
C ILE A 140 3.42 -12.11 32.86
N LYS A 141 4.13 -12.00 34.02
CA LYS A 141 3.93 -12.90 35.16
C LYS A 141 2.44 -13.01 35.54
N LEU A 142 1.75 -11.89 35.55
CA LEU A 142 0.35 -11.85 35.94
C LEU A 142 -0.58 -12.47 34.89
N TYR A 143 -0.38 -12.22 33.59
CA TYR A 143 -1.15 -12.84 32.53
C TYR A 143 -0.88 -14.35 32.43
N GLU A 144 0.37 -14.80 32.59
CA GLU A 144 0.71 -16.23 32.64
C GLU A 144 0.04 -16.93 33.85
N LYS A 145 0.06 -16.28 35.03
CA LYS A 145 -0.70 -16.74 36.17
C LYS A 145 -2.19 -16.80 35.90
N GLY A 146 -2.68 -15.83 35.14
CA GLY A 146 -4.09 -15.77 34.69
C GLY A 146 -4.51 -16.96 33.83
N LYS A 147 -3.64 -17.49 32.96
CA LYS A 147 -3.92 -18.69 32.17
C LYS A 147 -4.24 -19.91 33.04
N THR A 148 -3.64 -19.99 34.23
CA THR A 148 -3.88 -21.10 35.17
C THR A 148 -5.09 -20.85 36.07
N LEU A 149 -5.29 -19.61 36.56
CA LEU A 149 -6.37 -19.27 37.48
C LEU A 149 -7.72 -19.09 36.82
N THR A 150 -7.75 -18.70 35.56
CA THR A 150 -8.97 -18.45 34.77
C THR A 150 -8.85 -19.06 33.37
N PRO A 151 -8.87 -20.40 33.23
CA PRO A 151 -8.67 -21.09 31.94
C PRO A 151 -9.72 -20.76 30.88
N ASP A 152 -10.87 -20.25 31.31
CA ASP A 152 -11.96 -19.76 30.46
C ASP A 152 -11.65 -18.41 29.78
N LYS A 153 -10.63 -17.69 30.28
CA LYS A 153 -10.19 -16.41 29.71
C LYS A 153 -8.91 -16.57 28.91
N ASN A 154 -8.82 -15.82 27.81
CA ASN A 154 -7.64 -15.82 26.95
C ASN A 154 -6.87 -14.49 27.09
N TYR A 155 -5.58 -14.58 27.44
CA TYR A 155 -4.66 -13.46 27.61
C TYR A 155 -3.60 -13.40 26.50
N SER A 156 -3.69 -14.28 25.50
CA SER A 156 -2.65 -14.40 24.47
C SER A 156 -2.49 -13.13 23.63
N LEU A 157 -3.56 -12.37 23.40
CA LEU A 157 -3.44 -11.10 22.66
C LEU A 157 -2.59 -10.07 23.43
N GLN A 158 -2.77 -9.97 24.75
CA GLN A 158 -2.03 -9.06 25.61
C GLN A 158 -0.54 -9.48 25.68
N LEU A 159 -0.32 -10.76 25.93
CA LEU A 159 1.05 -11.32 25.93
C LEU A 159 1.76 -11.13 24.59
N ALA A 160 1.08 -11.39 23.47
CA ALA A 160 1.67 -11.17 22.15
C ALA A 160 2.14 -9.73 21.94
N ARG A 161 1.36 -8.74 22.39
CA ARG A 161 1.72 -7.33 22.29
C ARG A 161 2.93 -7.00 23.17
N ILE A 162 2.90 -7.45 24.43
CA ILE A 162 3.99 -7.18 25.36
C ILE A 162 5.30 -7.80 24.88
N TYR A 163 5.28 -9.05 24.41
CA TYR A 163 6.47 -9.68 23.85
C TYR A 163 6.97 -8.98 22.59
N GLY A 164 6.05 -8.47 21.75
CA GLY A 164 6.40 -7.63 20.61
C GLY A 164 7.09 -6.33 21.02
N ASP A 165 6.59 -5.66 22.06
CA ASP A 165 7.17 -4.42 22.60
C ASP A 165 8.57 -4.67 23.24
N GLN A 166 8.79 -5.87 23.78
CA GLN A 166 10.09 -6.31 24.30
C GLN A 166 11.07 -6.81 23.23
N GLY A 167 10.61 -6.99 21.98
CA GLY A 167 11.40 -7.56 20.89
C GLY A 167 11.56 -9.09 20.93
N ASP A 168 10.82 -9.78 21.82
CA ASP A 168 10.74 -11.25 21.82
C ASP A 168 9.75 -11.74 20.77
N VAL A 169 10.21 -11.75 19.52
CA VAL A 169 9.39 -12.08 18.34
C VAL A 169 8.88 -13.53 18.38
N GLU A 170 9.66 -14.45 18.95
CA GLU A 170 9.25 -15.85 19.05
C GLU A 170 8.04 -16.02 19.97
N GLN A 171 8.08 -15.46 21.18
CA GLN A 171 6.96 -15.49 22.11
C GLN A 171 5.76 -14.68 21.59
N MET A 172 6.02 -13.59 20.90
CA MET A 172 4.98 -12.82 20.22
C MET A 172 4.21 -13.72 19.22
N PHE A 173 4.90 -14.45 18.34
CA PHE A 173 4.25 -15.35 17.39
C PHE A 173 3.48 -16.48 18.07
N VAL A 174 4.06 -17.13 19.07
CA VAL A 174 3.39 -18.20 19.82
C VAL A 174 2.05 -17.70 20.37
N ASN A 175 2.06 -16.55 21.03
CA ASN A 175 0.85 -16.00 21.63
C ASN A 175 -0.16 -15.49 20.60
N TYR A 176 0.25 -14.93 19.45
CA TYR A 176 -0.67 -14.61 18.36
C TYR A 176 -1.30 -15.86 17.75
N ILE A 177 -0.57 -16.95 17.58
CA ILE A 177 -1.08 -18.24 17.11
C ILE A 177 -2.12 -18.80 18.09
N ASP A 178 -1.83 -18.76 19.39
CA ASP A 178 -2.80 -19.17 20.41
C ASP A 178 -4.05 -18.28 20.42
N TYR A 179 -3.89 -17.00 20.15
CA TYR A 179 -5.03 -16.08 20.03
C TYR A 179 -5.90 -16.37 18.78
N ILE A 180 -5.27 -16.70 17.64
CA ILE A 180 -6.01 -17.13 16.44
C ILE A 180 -6.80 -18.41 16.74
N HIS A 181 -6.19 -19.38 17.41
CA HIS A 181 -6.87 -20.63 17.77
C HIS A 181 -8.09 -20.38 18.65
N TYR A 182 -7.96 -19.48 19.63
CA TYR A 182 -9.09 -19.08 20.49
C TYR A 182 -10.17 -18.28 19.73
N LYS A 183 -9.76 -17.42 18.81
CA LYS A 183 -10.64 -16.52 18.07
C LYS A 183 -10.26 -16.47 16.57
N PRO A 184 -10.69 -17.46 15.75
CA PRO A 184 -10.28 -17.54 14.34
C PRO A 184 -10.56 -16.28 13.50
N ASN A 185 -11.64 -15.57 13.77
CA ASN A 185 -11.98 -14.31 13.09
C ASN A 185 -10.96 -13.18 13.32
N SER A 186 -9.98 -13.36 14.22
CA SER A 186 -8.89 -12.40 14.45
C SER A 186 -7.74 -12.51 13.44
N LEU A 187 -7.73 -13.52 12.57
CA LEU A 187 -6.65 -13.84 11.64
C LEU A 187 -6.12 -12.62 10.87
N ASN A 188 -7.00 -11.84 10.25
CA ASN A 188 -6.60 -10.68 9.47
C ASN A 188 -6.03 -9.54 10.34
N ASN A 189 -6.47 -9.42 11.59
CA ASN A 189 -5.90 -8.45 12.52
C ASN A 189 -4.49 -8.88 12.94
N VAL A 190 -4.29 -10.19 13.21
CA VAL A 190 -2.98 -10.73 13.54
C VAL A 190 -2.01 -10.59 12.37
N LYS A 191 -2.42 -10.95 11.14
CA LYS A 191 -1.59 -10.72 9.93
C LYS A 191 -1.08 -9.29 9.84
N ARG A 192 -1.95 -8.29 10.07
CA ARG A 192 -1.56 -6.87 10.09
C ARG A 192 -0.59 -6.53 11.23
N SER A 193 -0.81 -7.09 12.42
CA SER A 193 0.04 -6.82 13.58
C SER A 193 1.47 -7.36 13.41
N ILE A 194 1.63 -8.50 12.73
CA ILE A 194 2.94 -9.15 12.57
C ILE A 194 3.62 -8.83 11.23
N SER A 195 2.94 -8.16 10.29
CA SER A 195 3.50 -7.89 8.96
C SER A 195 4.84 -7.15 9.00
N GLY A 196 5.03 -6.24 9.95
CA GLY A 196 6.31 -5.51 10.13
C GLY A 196 7.48 -6.38 10.61
N PHE A 197 7.23 -7.60 11.09
CA PHE A 197 8.25 -8.56 11.52
C PHE A 197 8.58 -9.60 10.44
N ILE A 198 7.89 -9.57 9.32
CA ILE A 198 8.06 -10.50 8.19
C ILE A 198 8.86 -9.82 7.08
N SER A 199 9.81 -10.56 6.52
CA SER A 199 10.68 -10.10 5.43
C SER A 199 10.32 -10.79 4.11
N GLU A 200 10.62 -10.14 2.97
CA GLU A 200 10.57 -10.80 1.65
C GLU A 200 11.61 -11.93 1.53
N GLN A 201 12.68 -11.90 2.33
CA GLN A 201 13.72 -12.92 2.34
C GLN A 201 13.23 -14.17 3.09
N SER A 202 13.05 -15.26 2.37
CA SER A 202 12.49 -16.51 2.93
C SER A 202 13.38 -17.20 3.98
N ASP A 203 14.67 -16.88 4.03
CA ASP A 203 15.65 -17.38 5.02
C ASP A 203 15.75 -16.49 6.27
N ASN A 204 15.01 -15.38 6.32
CA ASN A 204 14.90 -14.55 7.52
C ASN A 204 14.48 -15.39 8.74
N GLU A 205 15.07 -15.13 9.90
CA GLU A 205 14.88 -15.93 11.10
C GLU A 205 13.42 -15.94 11.57
N ASN A 206 12.77 -14.78 11.60
CA ASN A 206 11.36 -14.65 11.98
C ASN A 206 10.44 -15.45 11.05
N ASN A 207 10.68 -15.36 9.72
CA ASN A 207 9.91 -16.11 8.73
C ASN A 207 10.08 -17.62 8.94
N ARG A 208 11.33 -18.09 9.17
CA ARG A 208 11.61 -19.51 9.43
C ARG A 208 10.94 -19.99 10.72
N TYR A 209 10.94 -19.18 11.76
CA TYR A 209 10.31 -19.52 13.02
C TYR A 209 8.78 -19.62 12.86
N LEU A 210 8.13 -18.59 12.32
CA LEU A 210 6.67 -18.60 12.09
C LEU A 210 6.25 -19.77 11.19
N ARG A 211 7.00 -20.05 10.13
CA ARG A 211 6.75 -21.19 9.23
C ARG A 211 6.79 -22.52 9.97
N ARG A 212 7.80 -22.75 10.79
CA ARG A 212 7.91 -24.00 11.60
C ARG A 212 6.73 -24.13 12.55
N LEU A 213 6.34 -23.04 13.21
CA LEU A 213 5.22 -23.02 14.14
C LEU A 213 3.91 -23.36 13.43
N LEU A 214 3.66 -22.75 12.27
CA LEU A 214 2.44 -23.00 11.46
C LEU A 214 2.40 -24.44 10.94
N LEU A 215 3.52 -24.95 10.41
CA LEU A 215 3.59 -26.35 9.95
C LEU A 215 3.32 -27.34 11.08
N LYS A 216 3.83 -27.08 12.30
CA LYS A 216 3.52 -27.88 13.48
C LYS A 216 2.03 -27.83 13.82
N LYS A 217 1.41 -26.64 13.82
CA LYS A 217 -0.03 -26.48 14.08
C LYS A 217 -0.89 -27.18 13.03
N ILE A 218 -0.53 -27.14 11.77
CA ILE A 218 -1.21 -27.88 10.70
C ILE A 218 -1.14 -29.40 10.92
N GLN A 219 -0.02 -29.92 11.44
CA GLN A 219 0.12 -31.35 11.76
C GLN A 219 -0.69 -31.74 12.98
N GLU A 220 -0.73 -30.89 14.02
CA GLU A 220 -1.51 -31.14 15.26
C GLU A 220 -3.01 -31.04 15.04
N SER A 221 -3.44 -30.00 14.34
CA SER A 221 -4.87 -29.71 14.06
C SER A 221 -4.98 -28.96 12.74
N PRO A 222 -5.39 -29.61 11.64
CA PRO A 222 -5.37 -29.04 10.29
C PRO A 222 -6.55 -28.10 10.02
N GLU A 223 -6.65 -27.03 10.78
CA GLU A 223 -7.67 -26.00 10.64
C GLU A 223 -7.41 -25.07 9.44
N THR A 224 -8.47 -24.53 8.84
CA THR A 224 -8.40 -23.69 7.62
C THR A 224 -7.51 -22.47 7.82
N TYR A 225 -7.62 -21.79 8.96
CA TYR A 225 -6.86 -20.57 9.26
C TYR A 225 -5.35 -20.78 9.36
N TRP A 226 -4.87 -22.01 9.61
CA TRP A 226 -3.42 -22.28 9.56
C TRP A 226 -2.89 -22.33 8.13
N TYR A 227 -3.63 -22.95 7.20
CA TYR A 227 -3.28 -22.93 5.78
C TYR A 227 -3.33 -21.51 5.22
N GLU A 228 -4.35 -20.74 5.62
CA GLU A 228 -4.45 -19.33 5.22
C GLU A 228 -3.32 -18.47 5.75
N MET A 229 -2.86 -18.72 6.97
CA MET A 229 -1.75 -18.00 7.57
C MET A 229 -0.42 -18.37 6.89
N LEU A 230 -0.23 -19.66 6.59
CA LEU A 230 0.96 -20.16 5.89
C LEU A 230 1.01 -19.69 4.43
N SER A 231 -0.13 -19.71 3.74
CA SER A 231 -0.27 -19.14 2.40
C SER A 231 0.09 -17.65 2.39
N TRP A 232 -0.46 -16.89 3.34
CA TRP A 232 -0.13 -15.47 3.51
C TRP A 232 1.37 -15.25 3.75
N LEU A 233 2.01 -16.04 4.60
CA LEU A 233 3.46 -15.93 4.84
C LEU A 233 4.25 -16.14 3.54
N TYR A 234 3.89 -17.15 2.74
CA TYR A 234 4.54 -17.39 1.46
C TYR A 234 4.31 -16.26 0.45
N VAL A 235 3.15 -15.60 0.48
CA VAL A 235 2.92 -14.39 -0.34
C VAL A 235 3.84 -13.25 0.09
N GLN A 236 4.03 -13.03 1.40
CA GLN A 236 4.98 -12.01 1.88
C GLN A 236 6.43 -12.30 1.46
N GLU A 237 6.78 -13.59 1.36
CA GLU A 237 8.09 -14.07 0.90
C GLU A 237 8.23 -14.08 -0.64
N LYS A 238 7.22 -13.66 -1.39
CA LYS A 238 7.14 -13.79 -2.86
C LYS A 238 7.31 -15.23 -3.36
N ALA A 239 7.05 -16.20 -2.51
CA ALA A 239 7.11 -17.63 -2.80
C ALA A 239 5.74 -18.17 -3.27
N TYR A 240 5.20 -17.58 -4.36
CA TYR A 240 3.84 -17.80 -4.83
C TYR A 240 3.52 -19.25 -5.15
N SER A 241 4.46 -20.01 -5.70
CA SER A 241 4.31 -21.46 -5.96
C SER A 241 4.07 -22.25 -4.67
N LYS A 242 4.72 -21.88 -3.55
CA LYS A 242 4.50 -22.52 -2.24
C LYS A 242 3.16 -22.11 -1.64
N SER A 243 2.77 -20.84 -1.78
CA SER A 243 1.44 -20.35 -1.41
C SER A 243 0.36 -21.12 -2.17
N PHE A 244 0.52 -21.30 -3.47
CA PHE A 244 -0.41 -22.05 -4.31
C PHE A 244 -0.62 -23.51 -3.86
N ILE A 245 0.42 -24.17 -3.36
CA ILE A 245 0.28 -25.51 -2.76
C ILE A 245 -0.67 -25.47 -1.56
N GLN A 246 -0.57 -24.46 -0.71
CA GLN A 246 -1.46 -24.31 0.47
C GLN A 246 -2.89 -24.02 0.05
N GLU A 247 -3.10 -23.09 -0.88
CA GLU A 247 -4.43 -22.75 -1.39
C GLU A 247 -5.11 -23.93 -2.08
N LYS A 248 -4.35 -24.75 -2.86
CA LYS A 248 -4.89 -26.00 -3.41
C LYS A 248 -5.29 -27.02 -2.34
N ALA A 249 -4.46 -27.16 -1.31
CA ALA A 249 -4.77 -28.07 -0.19
C ALA A 249 -6.03 -27.63 0.55
N LEU A 250 -6.18 -26.31 0.74
CA LEU A 250 -7.36 -25.72 1.36
C LEU A 250 -8.62 -25.94 0.51
N TYR A 251 -8.56 -25.60 -0.79
CA TYR A 251 -9.68 -25.78 -1.71
C TYR A 251 -10.13 -27.24 -1.84
N LYS A 252 -9.19 -28.20 -1.86
CA LYS A 252 -9.54 -29.64 -1.88
C LYS A 252 -10.33 -30.09 -0.66
N ARG A 253 -10.08 -29.47 0.50
CA ARG A 253 -10.81 -29.81 1.75
C ARG A 253 -12.14 -29.09 1.86
N PHE A 254 -12.17 -27.84 1.40
CA PHE A 254 -13.31 -26.93 1.51
C PHE A 254 -13.52 -26.24 0.15
N PRO A 255 -14.17 -26.90 -0.81
CA PRO A 255 -14.34 -26.40 -2.18
C PRO A 255 -15.47 -25.35 -2.26
N GLU A 256 -15.33 -24.23 -1.54
CA GLU A 256 -16.34 -23.17 -1.50
C GLU A 256 -16.17 -22.17 -2.66
N SER A 257 -14.96 -21.68 -2.89
CA SER A 257 -14.67 -20.67 -3.91
C SER A 257 -13.24 -20.78 -4.41
N LEU A 258 -13.03 -20.47 -5.69
CA LEU A 258 -11.71 -20.31 -6.32
C LEU A 258 -11.14 -18.89 -6.17
N ASP A 259 -11.86 -17.96 -5.54
CA ASP A 259 -11.49 -16.54 -5.49
C ASP A 259 -10.09 -16.32 -4.90
N ARG A 260 -9.74 -17.01 -3.82
CA ARG A 260 -8.41 -16.91 -3.19
C ARG A 260 -7.29 -17.40 -4.11
N ILE A 261 -7.53 -18.49 -4.83
CA ILE A 261 -6.57 -19.02 -5.83
C ILE A 261 -6.46 -18.04 -6.98
N PHE A 262 -7.57 -17.44 -7.38
CA PHE A 262 -7.61 -16.45 -8.44
C PHE A 262 -6.82 -15.19 -8.07
N GLU A 263 -7.04 -14.66 -6.87
CA GLU A 263 -6.33 -13.51 -6.31
C GLU A 263 -4.82 -13.78 -6.22
N LEU A 264 -4.43 -14.99 -5.80
CA LEU A 264 -3.00 -15.38 -5.79
C LEU A 264 -2.39 -15.36 -7.20
N GLY A 265 -3.12 -15.80 -8.22
CA GLY A 265 -2.69 -15.72 -9.62
C GLY A 265 -2.50 -14.27 -10.06
N GLU A 266 -3.41 -13.36 -9.71
CA GLU A 266 -3.29 -11.93 -9.99
C GLU A 266 -2.09 -11.30 -9.27
N ILE A 267 -1.83 -11.67 -8.00
CA ILE A 267 -0.67 -11.19 -7.24
C ILE A 267 0.64 -11.66 -7.89
N ALA A 268 0.73 -12.95 -8.23
CA ALA A 268 1.92 -13.51 -8.89
C ALA A 268 2.21 -12.81 -10.23
N LEU A 269 1.17 -12.59 -11.03
CA LEU A 269 1.27 -11.88 -12.32
C LEU A 269 1.75 -10.43 -12.14
N ASN A 270 1.20 -9.71 -11.17
CA ASN A 270 1.59 -8.33 -10.88
C ASN A 270 3.05 -8.20 -10.41
N ASP A 271 3.57 -9.25 -9.79
CA ASP A 271 4.99 -9.33 -9.36
C ASP A 271 5.91 -9.96 -10.43
N ASN A 272 5.40 -10.17 -11.65
CA ASN A 272 6.07 -10.76 -12.81
C ASN A 272 6.51 -12.24 -12.63
N ASP A 273 5.88 -13.01 -11.74
CA ASP A 273 6.01 -14.47 -11.69
C ASP A 273 4.99 -15.10 -12.66
N ASP A 274 5.25 -14.89 -13.95
CA ASP A 274 4.36 -15.31 -15.04
C ASP A 274 4.16 -16.83 -15.08
N ASP A 275 5.18 -17.63 -14.75
CA ASP A 275 5.10 -19.10 -14.74
C ASP A 275 4.16 -19.61 -13.64
N THR A 276 4.29 -19.09 -12.43
CA THR A 276 3.40 -19.46 -11.33
C THR A 276 1.97 -18.98 -11.59
N ALA A 277 1.80 -17.74 -12.08
CA ALA A 277 0.49 -17.19 -12.42
C ALA A 277 -0.20 -18.05 -13.48
N LYS A 278 0.51 -18.44 -14.55
CA LYS A 278 -0.03 -19.33 -15.59
C LYS A 278 -0.42 -20.70 -15.06
N SER A 279 0.39 -21.28 -14.16
CA SER A 279 0.07 -22.55 -13.50
C SER A 279 -1.19 -22.44 -12.65
N ILE A 280 -1.39 -21.32 -11.96
CA ILE A 280 -2.58 -21.06 -11.15
C ILE A 280 -3.82 -20.94 -12.04
N PHE A 281 -3.77 -20.14 -13.10
CA PHE A 281 -4.92 -19.96 -14.00
C PHE A 281 -5.28 -21.24 -14.74
N ASN A 282 -4.32 -22.07 -15.15
CA ASN A 282 -4.59 -23.39 -15.70
C ASN A 282 -5.31 -24.31 -14.70
N TYR A 283 -4.87 -24.32 -13.43
CA TYR A 283 -5.57 -25.07 -12.39
C TYR A 283 -7.02 -24.58 -12.19
N ILE A 284 -7.26 -23.28 -12.29
CA ILE A 284 -8.60 -22.71 -12.21
C ILE A 284 -9.47 -23.21 -13.36
N LEU A 285 -8.94 -23.27 -14.59
CA LEU A 285 -9.65 -23.83 -15.75
C LEU A 285 -10.06 -25.28 -15.53
N ASP A 286 -9.16 -26.09 -14.95
CA ASP A 286 -9.44 -27.50 -14.67
C ASP A 286 -10.47 -27.69 -13.54
N ALA A 287 -10.54 -26.73 -12.60
CA ALA A 287 -11.36 -26.84 -11.40
C ALA A 287 -12.74 -26.16 -11.51
N THR A 288 -12.89 -25.19 -12.41
CA THR A 288 -14.12 -24.40 -12.52
C THR A 288 -15.10 -24.98 -13.54
N GLN A 289 -16.42 -24.83 -13.23
CA GLN A 289 -17.48 -25.00 -14.23
C GLN A 289 -18.19 -23.66 -14.54
N ASP A 290 -17.81 -22.59 -13.84
CA ASP A 290 -18.34 -21.26 -14.09
C ASP A 290 -17.67 -20.63 -15.33
N GLN A 291 -18.48 -20.33 -16.35
CA GLN A 291 -18.00 -19.75 -17.59
C GLN A 291 -17.31 -18.39 -17.40
N THR A 292 -17.75 -17.57 -16.44
CA THR A 292 -17.18 -16.26 -16.17
C THR A 292 -15.76 -16.39 -15.63
N THR A 293 -15.58 -17.29 -14.66
CA THR A 293 -14.27 -17.61 -14.08
C THR A 293 -13.32 -18.22 -15.13
N ALA A 294 -13.82 -19.16 -15.95
CA ALA A 294 -13.04 -19.74 -17.02
C ALA A 294 -12.57 -18.70 -18.04
N LEU A 295 -13.45 -17.84 -18.53
CA LEU A 295 -13.11 -16.78 -19.48
C LEU A 295 -12.09 -15.79 -18.90
N LYS A 296 -12.20 -15.45 -17.61
CA LYS A 296 -11.24 -14.57 -16.94
C LYS A 296 -9.87 -15.26 -16.83
N ALA A 297 -9.81 -16.55 -16.51
CA ALA A 297 -8.57 -17.31 -16.47
C ALA A 297 -7.91 -17.41 -17.85
N HIS A 298 -8.68 -17.72 -18.90
CA HIS A 298 -8.19 -17.69 -20.29
C HIS A 298 -7.62 -16.33 -20.68
N GLN A 299 -8.27 -15.24 -20.29
CA GLN A 299 -7.78 -13.89 -20.59
C GLN A 299 -6.39 -13.65 -19.99
N TYR A 300 -6.14 -14.04 -18.73
CA TYR A 300 -4.84 -13.88 -18.09
C TYR A 300 -3.77 -14.78 -18.72
N ILE A 301 -4.11 -16.03 -19.06
CA ILE A 301 -3.18 -16.94 -19.75
C ILE A 301 -2.77 -16.33 -21.09
N LEU A 302 -3.73 -15.84 -21.89
CA LEU A 302 -3.45 -15.20 -23.17
C LEU A 302 -2.64 -13.91 -23.04
N GLU A 303 -2.83 -13.15 -21.95
CA GLU A 303 -2.02 -11.97 -21.65
C GLU A 303 -0.56 -12.37 -21.36
N ILE A 304 -0.33 -13.39 -20.53
CA ILE A 304 0.99 -13.93 -20.24
C ILE A 304 1.65 -14.45 -21.52
N ASP A 305 0.93 -15.25 -22.31
CA ASP A 305 1.45 -15.82 -23.54
C ASP A 305 1.81 -14.74 -24.57
N THR A 306 1.00 -13.71 -24.68
CA THR A 306 1.25 -12.57 -25.56
C THR A 306 2.50 -11.78 -25.15
N LYS A 307 2.78 -11.65 -23.85
CA LYS A 307 3.97 -10.95 -23.33
C LYS A 307 5.27 -11.61 -23.79
N HIS A 308 5.28 -12.93 -23.95
CA HIS A 308 6.45 -13.73 -24.30
C HIS A 308 6.43 -14.27 -25.75
N ALA A 309 5.45 -13.85 -26.57
CA ALA A 309 5.22 -14.42 -27.88
C ALA A 309 6.27 -14.00 -28.93
N ASP A 310 6.73 -14.95 -29.71
CA ASP A 310 7.37 -14.76 -31.00
C ASP A 310 6.32 -14.79 -32.15
N GLU A 311 6.76 -14.59 -33.39
CA GLU A 311 5.83 -14.55 -34.54
C GLU A 311 5.03 -15.86 -34.72
N LYS A 312 5.59 -17.02 -34.37
CA LYS A 312 4.89 -18.30 -34.48
C LYS A 312 3.87 -18.47 -33.38
N THR A 313 4.23 -18.08 -32.18
CA THR A 313 3.37 -18.13 -31.00
C THR A 313 2.19 -17.17 -31.13
N LEU A 314 2.39 -16.00 -31.77
CA LEU A 314 1.30 -15.06 -32.04
C LEU A 314 0.17 -15.69 -32.88
N ALA A 315 0.51 -16.54 -33.90
CA ALA A 315 -0.51 -17.21 -34.68
C ALA A 315 -1.32 -18.22 -33.85
N LEU A 316 -0.65 -18.96 -32.94
CA LEU A 316 -1.33 -19.89 -32.02
C LEU A 316 -2.25 -19.17 -31.02
N ILE A 317 -1.84 -17.98 -30.57
CA ILE A 317 -2.66 -17.15 -29.68
C ILE A 317 -3.91 -16.67 -30.45
N ASP A 318 -3.77 -16.25 -31.70
CA ASP A 318 -4.90 -15.87 -32.54
C ASP A 318 -5.89 -17.03 -32.69
N ASP A 319 -5.41 -18.21 -33.04
CA ASP A 319 -6.24 -19.43 -33.15
C ASP A 319 -6.97 -19.72 -31.82
N THR A 320 -6.27 -19.57 -30.68
CA THR A 320 -6.88 -19.76 -29.36
C THR A 320 -8.02 -18.77 -29.10
N TYR A 321 -7.85 -17.49 -29.44
CA TYR A 321 -8.94 -16.51 -29.37
C TYR A 321 -10.13 -16.92 -30.23
N GLN A 322 -9.90 -17.40 -31.47
CA GLN A 322 -10.98 -17.82 -32.35
C GLN A 322 -11.75 -19.02 -31.77
N HIS A 323 -11.03 -20.05 -31.27
CA HIS A 323 -11.66 -21.20 -30.61
C HIS A 323 -12.51 -20.79 -29.41
N LEU A 324 -12.00 -19.88 -28.57
CA LEU A 324 -12.80 -19.37 -27.45
C LEU A 324 -14.05 -18.60 -27.91
N PHE A 325 -13.99 -17.89 -29.03
CA PHE A 325 -15.18 -17.24 -29.59
C PHE A 325 -16.13 -18.22 -30.27
N ASP A 326 -15.66 -19.34 -30.79
CA ASP A 326 -16.51 -20.41 -31.31
C ASP A 326 -17.25 -21.13 -30.19
N ASP A 327 -16.57 -21.38 -29.06
CA ASP A 327 -17.13 -22.08 -27.89
C ASP A 327 -18.10 -21.21 -27.08
N TYR A 328 -17.73 -19.95 -26.82
CA TYR A 328 -18.49 -19.07 -25.91
C TYR A 328 -19.30 -18.00 -26.63
N GLY A 329 -19.15 -17.86 -27.95
CA GLY A 329 -19.79 -16.82 -28.74
C GLY A 329 -19.23 -15.41 -28.52
N LYS A 330 -19.61 -14.48 -29.41
CA LYS A 330 -19.27 -13.04 -29.30
C LYS A 330 -20.46 -12.31 -28.68
N SER A 331 -20.51 -12.26 -27.36
CA SER A 331 -21.63 -11.77 -26.59
C SER A 331 -21.19 -10.78 -25.49
N ARG A 332 -22.13 -10.37 -24.65
CA ARG A 332 -21.83 -9.56 -23.45
C ARG A 332 -20.89 -10.29 -22.50
N LEU A 333 -21.00 -11.62 -22.37
CA LEU A 333 -20.18 -12.43 -21.48
C LEU A 333 -18.70 -12.40 -21.89
N THR A 334 -18.44 -12.51 -23.19
CA THR A 334 -17.07 -12.52 -23.74
C THR A 334 -16.51 -11.13 -24.03
N LEU A 335 -17.19 -10.05 -23.64
CA LEU A 335 -16.72 -8.70 -23.95
C LEU A 335 -15.30 -8.40 -23.42
N PRO A 336 -14.89 -8.79 -22.21
CA PRO A 336 -13.49 -8.59 -21.76
C PRO A 336 -12.50 -9.27 -22.72
N LEU A 337 -12.78 -10.50 -23.12
CA LEU A 337 -11.97 -11.24 -24.08
C LEU A 337 -11.95 -10.57 -25.47
N GLN A 338 -13.09 -10.01 -25.92
CA GLN A 338 -13.16 -9.27 -27.18
C GLN A 338 -12.29 -8.00 -27.15
N LEU A 339 -12.24 -7.30 -26.02
CA LEU A 339 -11.36 -6.14 -25.84
C LEU A 339 -9.88 -6.56 -25.86
N ALA A 340 -9.54 -7.64 -25.15
CA ALA A 340 -8.18 -8.20 -25.14
C ALA A 340 -7.74 -8.61 -26.54
N TYR A 341 -8.62 -9.27 -27.29
CA TYR A 341 -8.36 -9.65 -28.67
C TYR A 341 -8.19 -8.46 -29.61
N GLY A 342 -9.03 -7.44 -29.49
CA GLY A 342 -8.87 -6.20 -30.26
C GLY A 342 -7.53 -5.50 -30.01
N LYS A 343 -7.07 -5.51 -28.74
CA LYS A 343 -5.76 -5.00 -28.35
C LYS A 343 -4.64 -5.89 -28.94
N PHE A 344 -4.76 -7.20 -28.83
CA PHE A 344 -3.82 -8.17 -29.37
C PHE A 344 -3.63 -8.00 -30.89
N LEU A 345 -4.72 -7.92 -31.66
CA LEU A 345 -4.67 -7.69 -33.11
C LEU A 345 -3.95 -6.39 -33.46
N ALA A 346 -4.25 -5.30 -32.75
CA ALA A 346 -3.71 -3.99 -33.09
C ALA A 346 -2.23 -3.81 -32.72
N PHE A 347 -1.84 -4.26 -31.54
CA PHE A 347 -0.53 -3.94 -30.94
C PHE A 347 0.52 -5.06 -31.12
N HIS A 348 0.08 -6.33 -31.21
CA HIS A 348 0.98 -7.48 -31.35
C HIS A 348 0.99 -8.03 -32.79
N MET A 349 -0.18 -8.30 -33.37
CA MET A 349 -0.30 -8.72 -34.77
C MET A 349 -0.09 -7.55 -35.77
N LYS A 350 -0.14 -6.31 -35.30
CA LYS A 350 -0.06 -5.07 -36.10
C LYS A 350 -1.16 -4.96 -37.17
N ASP A 351 -2.22 -5.75 -37.05
CA ASP A 351 -3.40 -5.68 -37.94
C ASP A 351 -4.48 -4.75 -37.36
N THR A 352 -4.19 -3.48 -37.44
CA THR A 352 -5.09 -2.41 -36.95
C THR A 352 -6.41 -2.36 -37.72
N LYS A 353 -6.46 -2.83 -38.97
CA LYS A 353 -7.67 -2.84 -39.81
C LYS A 353 -8.66 -3.90 -39.31
N THR A 354 -8.19 -5.13 -39.10
CA THR A 354 -9.02 -6.21 -38.56
C THR A 354 -9.49 -5.87 -37.14
N ALA A 355 -8.59 -5.36 -36.29
CA ALA A 355 -8.92 -4.90 -34.93
C ALA A 355 -10.05 -3.86 -34.92
N THR A 356 -9.95 -2.84 -35.79
CA THR A 356 -10.99 -1.80 -35.93
C THR A 356 -12.34 -2.40 -36.32
N ASN A 357 -12.37 -3.28 -37.33
CA ASN A 357 -13.59 -3.91 -37.78
C ASN A 357 -14.21 -4.83 -36.73
N PHE A 358 -13.37 -5.57 -36.01
CA PHE A 358 -13.80 -6.43 -34.92
C PHE A 358 -14.46 -5.64 -33.79
N LEU A 359 -13.81 -4.59 -33.31
CA LEU A 359 -14.35 -3.74 -32.23
C LEU A 359 -15.58 -2.94 -32.64
N LYS A 360 -15.69 -2.53 -33.92
CA LYS A 360 -16.93 -1.93 -34.43
C LYS A 360 -18.13 -2.90 -34.34
N LYS A 361 -17.89 -4.20 -34.56
CA LYS A 361 -18.92 -5.23 -34.34
C LYS A 361 -19.25 -5.38 -32.85
N SER A 362 -18.23 -5.41 -31.97
CA SER A 362 -18.44 -5.46 -30.52
C SER A 362 -19.23 -4.25 -30.00
N LEU A 363 -19.10 -3.07 -30.62
CA LEU A 363 -19.84 -1.87 -30.23
C LEU A 363 -21.35 -1.96 -30.50
N THR A 364 -21.79 -2.89 -31.36
CA THR A 364 -23.23 -3.13 -31.63
C THR A 364 -23.90 -3.97 -30.54
N LEU A 365 -23.13 -4.58 -29.63
CA LEU A 365 -23.67 -5.40 -28.55
C LEU A 365 -24.54 -4.55 -27.60
N ASN A 366 -25.59 -5.18 -27.09
CA ASN A 366 -26.43 -4.56 -26.05
C ASN A 366 -25.74 -4.69 -24.68
N VAL A 367 -24.85 -3.73 -24.38
CA VAL A 367 -24.05 -3.68 -23.14
C VAL A 367 -24.19 -2.33 -22.46
N SER A 368 -23.70 -2.23 -21.21
CA SER A 368 -23.77 -0.99 -20.43
C SER A 368 -23.05 0.18 -21.12
N ARG A 369 -23.41 1.41 -20.73
CA ARG A 369 -22.71 2.62 -21.20
C ARG A 369 -21.22 2.58 -20.91
N LEU A 370 -20.83 2.08 -19.72
CA LEU A 370 -19.42 1.92 -19.34
C LEU A 370 -18.70 0.90 -20.23
N SER A 371 -19.35 -0.21 -20.55
CA SER A 371 -18.80 -1.22 -21.47
C SER A 371 -18.62 -0.66 -22.89
N LYS A 372 -19.61 0.11 -23.39
CA LYS A 372 -19.48 0.80 -24.68
C LYS A 372 -18.35 1.81 -24.68
N ALA A 373 -18.16 2.52 -23.58
CA ALA A 373 -17.05 3.48 -23.44
C ALA A 373 -15.68 2.77 -23.49
N LYS A 374 -15.52 1.61 -22.85
CA LYS A 374 -14.28 0.80 -22.96
C LYS A 374 -13.99 0.37 -24.41
N ILE A 375 -15.02 -0.04 -25.17
CA ILE A 375 -14.85 -0.39 -26.59
C ILE A 375 -14.46 0.85 -27.40
N LYS A 376 -15.15 1.99 -27.19
CA LYS A 376 -14.84 3.26 -27.86
C LYS A 376 -13.44 3.75 -27.56
N LEU A 377 -12.98 3.58 -26.31
CA LEU A 377 -11.65 4.01 -25.87
C LEU A 377 -10.56 3.24 -26.63
N LEU A 378 -10.65 1.90 -26.64
CA LEU A 378 -9.70 1.05 -27.36
C LEU A 378 -9.76 1.29 -28.89
N LEU A 379 -10.96 1.44 -29.43
CA LEU A 379 -11.14 1.74 -30.85
C LEU A 379 -10.48 3.07 -31.23
N ALA A 380 -10.61 4.10 -30.38
CA ALA A 380 -9.97 5.39 -30.59
C ALA A 380 -8.44 5.29 -30.48
N ASP A 381 -7.90 4.52 -29.52
CA ASP A 381 -6.46 4.26 -29.43
C ASP A 381 -5.91 3.60 -30.72
N ILE A 382 -6.65 2.65 -31.29
CA ILE A 382 -6.27 2.02 -32.55
C ILE A 382 -6.36 2.99 -33.74
N LEU A 383 -7.31 3.91 -33.73
CA LEU A 383 -7.40 4.96 -34.76
C LEU A 383 -6.22 5.95 -34.64
N VAL A 384 -5.72 6.22 -33.44
CA VAL A 384 -4.48 6.99 -33.25
C VAL A 384 -3.27 6.25 -33.85
N LEU A 385 -3.17 4.91 -33.67
CA LEU A 385 -2.13 4.11 -34.33
C LEU A 385 -2.19 4.23 -35.87
N GLN A 386 -3.39 4.41 -36.43
CA GLN A 386 -3.60 4.62 -37.85
C GLN A 386 -3.44 6.07 -38.30
N GLU A 387 -3.09 6.99 -37.41
CA GLU A 387 -3.03 8.44 -37.59
C GLU A 387 -4.39 9.06 -38.04
N LYS A 388 -5.49 8.36 -37.76
CA LYS A 388 -6.86 8.85 -38.01
C LYS A 388 -7.35 9.69 -36.82
N PHE A 389 -6.60 10.73 -36.51
CA PHE A 389 -6.78 11.53 -35.31
C PHE A 389 -8.20 12.09 -35.17
N ASN A 390 -8.80 12.60 -36.24
CA ASN A 390 -10.13 13.21 -36.19
C ASN A 390 -11.21 12.17 -35.82
N GLU A 391 -11.10 10.93 -36.32
CA GLU A 391 -12.02 9.84 -35.96
C GLU A 391 -11.83 9.43 -34.50
N ALA A 392 -10.60 9.34 -34.03
CA ALA A 392 -10.25 9.03 -32.63
C ALA A 392 -10.84 10.08 -31.68
N LEU A 393 -10.67 11.37 -31.99
CA LEU A 393 -11.18 12.48 -31.19
C LEU A 393 -12.70 12.44 -31.03
N ILE A 394 -13.44 11.98 -32.07
CA ILE A 394 -14.91 11.81 -32.00
C ILE A 394 -15.27 10.77 -30.93
N PHE A 395 -14.62 9.60 -30.93
CA PHE A 395 -14.91 8.56 -29.94
C PHE A 395 -14.54 8.97 -28.50
N TYR A 396 -13.41 9.61 -28.31
CA TYR A 396 -13.04 10.14 -26.99
C TYR A 396 -14.03 11.20 -26.50
N SER A 397 -14.46 12.12 -27.38
CA SER A 397 -15.44 13.16 -27.03
C SER A 397 -16.81 12.58 -26.68
N GLN A 398 -17.25 11.52 -27.37
CA GLN A 398 -18.47 10.79 -27.01
C GLN A 398 -18.40 10.22 -25.61
N ILE A 399 -17.25 9.62 -25.21
CA ILE A 399 -17.06 9.08 -23.85
C ILE A 399 -17.18 10.20 -22.82
N GLN A 400 -16.53 11.35 -23.05
CA GLN A 400 -16.60 12.50 -22.15
C GLN A 400 -18.04 13.02 -21.97
N THR A 401 -18.82 13.01 -23.03
CA THR A 401 -20.21 13.51 -23.02
C THR A 401 -21.15 12.51 -22.33
N GLU A 402 -20.99 11.21 -22.61
CA GLU A 402 -21.89 10.15 -22.14
C GLU A 402 -21.65 9.79 -20.67
N LEU A 403 -20.41 9.93 -20.16
CA LEU A 403 -19.98 9.49 -18.82
C LEU A 403 -19.29 10.62 -18.04
N LYS A 404 -19.88 11.80 -18.06
CA LYS A 404 -19.35 12.98 -17.34
C LYS A 404 -18.91 12.63 -15.90
N ASN A 405 -17.79 13.20 -15.48
CA ASN A 405 -17.22 13.05 -14.13
C ASN A 405 -16.75 11.63 -13.74
N SER A 406 -16.76 10.66 -14.65
CA SER A 406 -16.19 9.33 -14.40
C SER A 406 -14.70 9.28 -14.72
N THR A 407 -13.97 8.33 -14.12
CA THR A 407 -12.53 8.11 -14.40
C THR A 407 -12.28 7.85 -15.89
N ILE A 408 -13.12 7.06 -16.57
CA ILE A 408 -12.97 6.78 -18.00
C ILE A 408 -13.20 8.03 -18.87
N ALA A 409 -14.04 8.98 -18.44
CA ALA A 409 -14.20 10.26 -19.13
C ALA A 409 -12.99 11.18 -18.93
N GLN A 410 -12.36 11.13 -17.77
CA GLN A 410 -11.10 11.83 -17.50
C GLN A 410 -9.96 11.24 -18.33
N GLU A 411 -9.86 9.92 -18.41
CA GLU A 411 -8.92 9.23 -19.28
C GLU A 411 -9.12 9.59 -20.75
N ALA A 412 -10.37 9.57 -21.21
CA ALA A 412 -10.70 9.99 -22.58
C ALA A 412 -10.30 11.45 -22.85
N ARG A 413 -10.44 12.36 -21.88
CA ARG A 413 -9.97 13.75 -21.99
C ARG A 413 -8.45 13.85 -22.10
N PHE A 414 -7.73 13.08 -21.30
CA PHE A 414 -6.27 13.00 -21.42
C PHE A 414 -5.86 12.50 -22.81
N LYS A 415 -6.54 11.47 -23.34
CA LYS A 415 -6.28 10.94 -24.67
C LYS A 415 -6.65 11.93 -25.80
N VAL A 416 -7.66 12.79 -25.60
CA VAL A 416 -7.90 13.93 -26.50
C VAL A 416 -6.70 14.87 -26.52
N ALA A 417 -6.19 15.25 -25.35
CA ALA A 417 -5.03 16.11 -25.26
C ALA A 417 -3.79 15.48 -25.92
N LYS A 418 -3.53 14.20 -25.62
CA LYS A 418 -2.39 13.47 -26.18
C LYS A 418 -2.50 13.28 -27.70
N THR A 419 -3.71 13.04 -28.23
CA THR A 419 -3.96 12.96 -29.67
C THR A 419 -3.75 14.30 -30.36
N SER A 420 -4.17 15.40 -29.74
CA SER A 420 -3.95 16.76 -30.23
C SER A 420 -2.46 17.13 -30.22
N TYR A 421 -1.75 16.74 -29.17
CA TYR A 421 -0.29 16.87 -29.09
C TYR A 421 0.40 16.11 -30.24
N TYR A 422 0.05 14.85 -30.52
CA TYR A 422 0.59 14.10 -31.66
C TYR A 422 0.31 14.76 -33.03
N LYS A 423 -0.82 15.45 -33.14
CA LYS A 423 -1.20 16.21 -34.32
C LYS A 423 -0.44 17.55 -34.46
N GLY A 424 0.23 17.99 -33.39
CA GLY A 424 0.91 19.29 -33.31
C GLY A 424 -0.02 20.46 -32.96
N ASP A 425 -1.23 20.17 -32.46
CA ASP A 425 -2.20 21.18 -31.98
C ASP A 425 -1.98 21.39 -30.48
N PHE A 426 -0.88 22.05 -30.13
CA PHE A 426 -0.41 22.18 -28.76
C PHE A 426 -1.30 23.08 -27.91
N ASP A 427 -1.88 24.13 -28.45
CA ASP A 427 -2.79 25.04 -27.73
C ASP A 427 -4.06 24.32 -27.28
N TRP A 428 -4.62 23.48 -28.15
CA TRP A 428 -5.76 22.69 -27.80
C TRP A 428 -5.41 21.59 -26.80
N ALA A 429 -4.28 20.92 -26.97
CA ALA A 429 -3.78 19.93 -26.04
C ALA A 429 -3.63 20.54 -24.63
N GLU A 430 -2.95 21.68 -24.49
CA GLU A 430 -2.76 22.36 -23.22
C GLU A 430 -4.07 22.76 -22.56
N SER A 431 -5.04 23.25 -23.33
CA SER A 431 -6.36 23.63 -22.83
C SER A 431 -7.12 22.44 -22.22
N GLN A 432 -7.01 21.24 -22.82
CA GLN A 432 -7.61 20.02 -22.28
C GLN A 432 -6.89 19.54 -20.99
N LEU A 433 -5.56 19.62 -20.95
CA LEU A 433 -4.73 19.22 -19.81
C LEU A 433 -4.98 20.12 -18.59
N LYS A 434 -5.20 21.42 -18.79
CA LYS A 434 -5.51 22.37 -17.72
C LYS A 434 -6.74 21.97 -16.90
N ILE A 435 -7.74 21.35 -17.55
CA ILE A 435 -8.97 20.90 -16.88
C ILE A 435 -8.70 19.65 -16.01
N LEU A 436 -7.70 18.83 -16.35
CA LEU A 436 -7.39 17.58 -15.66
C LEU A 436 -6.58 17.76 -14.37
N LYS A 437 -6.10 18.98 -14.07
CA LYS A 437 -5.37 19.27 -12.81
C LYS A 437 -6.14 18.86 -11.55
N SER A 438 -7.49 18.87 -11.61
CA SER A 438 -8.38 18.47 -10.51
C SER A 438 -9.00 17.08 -10.72
N SER A 439 -8.33 16.19 -11.48
CA SER A 439 -8.79 14.83 -11.70
C SER A 439 -8.90 14.05 -10.40
N THR A 440 -9.91 13.18 -10.28
CA THR A 440 -10.06 12.25 -9.15
C THR A 440 -9.08 11.09 -9.23
N SER A 441 -8.50 10.82 -10.39
CA SER A 441 -7.41 9.86 -10.57
C SER A 441 -6.08 10.60 -10.48
N GLN A 442 -5.29 10.27 -9.45
CA GLN A 442 -3.97 10.87 -9.24
C GLN A 442 -3.02 10.58 -10.42
N LEU A 443 -3.06 9.36 -10.99
CA LEU A 443 -2.26 8.99 -12.15
C LEU A 443 -2.59 9.87 -13.36
N ILE A 444 -3.88 10.05 -13.70
CA ILE A 444 -4.28 10.91 -14.82
C ILE A 444 -3.88 12.37 -14.57
N ALA A 445 -3.93 12.84 -13.32
CA ALA A 445 -3.55 14.20 -12.98
C ALA A 445 -2.04 14.42 -13.17
N ASN A 446 -1.21 13.46 -12.78
CA ASN A 446 0.24 13.50 -12.96
C ASN A 446 0.60 13.45 -14.45
N ASP A 447 0.11 12.45 -15.20
CA ASP A 447 0.34 12.35 -16.65
C ASP A 447 -0.09 13.61 -17.40
N ALA A 448 -1.19 14.24 -16.97
CA ALA A 448 -1.68 15.49 -17.57
C ALA A 448 -0.78 16.68 -17.21
N LEU A 449 -0.21 16.70 -16.01
CA LEU A 449 0.74 17.74 -15.61
C LEU A 449 2.04 17.60 -16.38
N ASP A 450 2.59 16.40 -16.49
CA ASP A 450 3.86 16.13 -17.20
C ASP A 450 3.75 16.52 -18.68
N LEU A 451 2.68 16.08 -19.36
CA LEU A 451 2.46 16.45 -20.74
C LEU A 451 2.22 17.96 -20.92
N LYS A 452 1.56 18.60 -19.93
CA LYS A 452 1.34 20.05 -19.96
C LYS A 452 2.65 20.80 -19.80
N LEU A 453 3.52 20.42 -18.86
CA LEU A 453 4.83 21.01 -18.66
C LEU A 453 5.70 20.83 -19.90
N LEU A 454 5.76 19.62 -20.46
CA LEU A 454 6.46 19.34 -21.71
C LEU A 454 6.03 20.31 -22.83
N ILE A 455 4.73 20.57 -22.99
CA ILE A 455 4.22 21.48 -24.01
C ILE A 455 4.55 22.93 -23.62
N SER A 456 4.24 23.37 -22.39
CA SER A 456 4.36 24.76 -21.97
C SER A 456 5.81 25.26 -22.00
N ASP A 457 6.74 24.40 -21.60
CA ASP A 457 8.15 24.78 -21.49
C ASP A 457 8.85 24.84 -22.85
N ASN A 458 8.32 24.12 -23.84
CA ASN A 458 8.96 23.98 -25.16
C ASN A 458 8.24 24.69 -26.32
N LYS A 459 7.04 25.28 -26.11
CA LYS A 459 6.28 25.86 -27.23
C LYS A 459 6.60 27.33 -27.54
N TYR A 460 7.24 28.05 -26.60
CA TYR A 460 7.44 29.49 -26.72
C TYR A 460 8.82 29.89 -27.22
N GLU A 461 9.80 29.02 -27.21
CA GLU A 461 11.17 29.30 -27.63
C GLU A 461 11.30 29.38 -29.15
N ASP A 462 10.57 28.56 -29.90
CA ASP A 462 10.52 28.58 -31.36
C ASP A 462 9.12 28.92 -31.85
N THR A 463 8.98 30.02 -32.59
CA THR A 463 7.69 30.44 -33.19
C THR A 463 7.12 29.39 -34.13
N THR A 464 7.95 28.54 -34.73
CA THR A 464 7.53 27.44 -35.63
C THR A 464 7.23 26.15 -34.88
N GLN A 465 7.67 26.02 -33.62
CA GLN A 465 7.53 24.85 -32.75
C GLN A 465 8.05 23.56 -33.42
N THR A 466 9.12 23.68 -34.19
CA THR A 466 9.57 22.59 -35.06
C THR A 466 10.18 21.44 -34.26
N ALA A 467 11.03 21.74 -33.30
CA ALA A 467 11.64 20.73 -32.43
C ALA A 467 10.58 19.99 -31.60
N LEU A 468 9.61 20.72 -31.02
CA LEU A 468 8.49 20.12 -30.30
C LEU A 468 7.60 19.25 -31.19
N LYS A 469 7.38 19.65 -32.47
CA LYS A 469 6.65 18.81 -33.45
C LYS A 469 7.39 17.51 -33.77
N TYR A 470 8.72 17.57 -33.92
CA TYR A 470 9.53 16.35 -34.11
C TYR A 470 9.48 15.45 -32.88
N TYR A 471 9.52 16.02 -31.68
CA TYR A 471 9.42 15.25 -30.44
C TYR A 471 8.03 14.58 -30.32
N ALA A 472 6.95 15.33 -30.57
CA ALA A 472 5.58 14.78 -30.56
C ALA A 472 5.41 13.64 -31.59
N LYS A 473 6.03 13.76 -32.78
CA LYS A 473 6.01 12.71 -33.80
C LYS A 473 6.87 11.51 -33.39
N ALA A 474 8.02 11.72 -32.74
CA ALA A 474 8.84 10.64 -32.19
C ALA A 474 8.08 9.89 -31.09
N ASP A 475 7.35 10.60 -30.23
CA ASP A 475 6.52 9.98 -29.20
C ASP A 475 5.36 9.16 -29.82
N LEU A 476 4.75 9.66 -30.92
CA LEU A 476 3.78 8.87 -31.68
C LEU A 476 4.40 7.61 -32.31
N PHE A 477 5.60 7.70 -32.86
CA PHE A 477 6.29 6.53 -33.39
C PHE A 477 6.64 5.51 -32.30
N ALA A 478 7.05 5.97 -31.11
CA ALA A 478 7.24 5.10 -29.96
C ALA A 478 5.93 4.39 -29.55
N PHE A 479 4.80 5.10 -29.56
CA PHE A 479 3.46 4.52 -29.33
C PHE A 479 3.07 3.49 -30.42
N GLN A 480 3.44 3.73 -31.66
CA GLN A 480 3.25 2.80 -32.78
C GLN A 480 4.24 1.61 -32.78
N ASN A 481 5.11 1.48 -31.76
CA ASN A 481 6.24 0.52 -31.73
C ASN A 481 7.24 0.66 -32.89
N LYS A 482 7.31 1.81 -33.56
CA LYS A 482 8.30 2.17 -34.56
C LYS A 482 9.53 2.80 -33.90
N THR A 483 10.24 1.99 -33.11
CA THR A 483 11.30 2.49 -32.20
C THR A 483 12.46 3.13 -32.96
N ASP A 484 12.85 2.59 -34.14
CA ASP A 484 13.95 3.16 -34.93
C ASP A 484 13.58 4.49 -35.58
N ASP A 485 12.33 4.63 -36.06
CA ASP A 485 11.84 5.91 -36.59
C ASP A 485 11.78 6.98 -35.49
N ALA A 486 11.34 6.58 -34.28
CA ALA A 486 11.35 7.49 -33.12
C ALA A 486 12.77 7.96 -32.77
N ILE A 487 13.73 7.03 -32.68
CA ILE A 487 15.14 7.36 -32.40
C ILE A 487 15.71 8.28 -33.48
N SER A 488 15.38 8.04 -34.75
CA SER A 488 15.84 8.87 -35.86
C SER A 488 15.36 10.33 -35.76
N LEU A 489 14.09 10.54 -35.39
CA LEU A 489 13.56 11.90 -35.16
C LEU A 489 14.19 12.58 -33.94
N LEU A 490 14.45 11.82 -32.86
CA LEU A 490 15.13 12.34 -31.68
C LEU A 490 16.57 12.71 -31.99
N ASN A 491 17.31 11.92 -32.80
CA ASN A 491 18.64 12.30 -33.28
C ASN A 491 18.59 13.62 -34.04
N LYS A 492 17.59 13.83 -34.90
CA LYS A 492 17.44 15.08 -35.64
C LYS A 492 17.28 16.28 -34.71
N ILE A 493 16.54 16.14 -33.59
CA ILE A 493 16.44 17.18 -32.57
C ILE A 493 17.82 17.45 -31.96
N LEU A 494 18.54 16.42 -31.56
CA LEU A 494 19.86 16.51 -30.91
C LEU A 494 20.95 17.06 -31.81
N GLU A 495 20.82 16.98 -33.13
CA GLU A 495 21.76 17.48 -34.13
C GLU A 495 21.43 18.90 -34.60
N GLU A 496 20.18 19.14 -35.01
CA GLU A 496 19.75 20.36 -35.68
C GLU A 496 19.18 21.44 -34.74
N TYR A 497 18.67 21.02 -33.55
CA TYR A 497 18.03 21.91 -32.57
C TYR A 497 18.73 21.88 -31.21
N LYS A 498 20.02 21.66 -31.23
CA LYS A 498 20.90 21.61 -30.07
C LYS A 498 20.93 22.94 -29.33
N GLY A 499 20.33 23.05 -28.21
CA GLY A 499 20.25 24.29 -27.42
C GLY A 499 18.82 24.76 -27.19
N GLU A 500 17.82 24.09 -27.80
CA GLU A 500 16.45 24.29 -27.41
C GLU A 500 16.13 23.49 -26.13
N SER A 501 15.15 23.96 -25.32
CA SER A 501 14.76 23.37 -24.04
C SER A 501 14.34 21.90 -24.14
N ILE A 502 13.83 21.45 -25.29
CA ILE A 502 13.40 20.07 -25.53
C ILE A 502 14.56 19.05 -25.59
N THR A 503 15.83 19.51 -25.56
CA THR A 503 16.98 18.63 -25.81
C THR A 503 17.18 17.60 -24.70
N ASP A 504 17.04 17.96 -23.44
CA ASP A 504 17.09 17.06 -22.27
C ASP A 504 16.00 16.00 -22.35
N GLN A 505 14.77 16.41 -22.70
CA GLN A 505 13.62 15.53 -22.93
C GLN A 505 13.89 14.55 -24.08
N ALA A 506 14.53 15.01 -25.16
CA ALA A 506 14.89 14.16 -26.30
C ALA A 506 15.94 13.11 -25.92
N LEU A 507 16.98 13.50 -25.15
CA LEU A 507 17.99 12.59 -24.61
C LEU A 507 17.38 11.54 -23.70
N TYR A 508 16.50 11.96 -22.78
CA TYR A 508 15.84 11.05 -21.85
C TYR A 508 14.93 10.04 -22.58
N LYS A 509 14.08 10.53 -23.47
CA LYS A 509 13.20 9.66 -24.27
C LYS A 509 14.00 8.67 -25.11
N GLN A 510 15.10 9.12 -25.72
CA GLN A 510 15.96 8.26 -26.52
C GLN A 510 16.68 7.21 -25.66
N ALA A 511 17.10 7.57 -24.42
CA ALA A 511 17.67 6.61 -23.49
C ALA A 511 16.68 5.49 -23.17
N LYS A 512 15.43 5.83 -22.84
CA LYS A 512 14.36 4.82 -22.59
C LYS A 512 14.10 3.92 -23.83
N LEU A 513 14.19 4.48 -25.05
CA LEU A 513 14.04 3.69 -26.27
C LEU A 513 15.26 2.77 -26.52
N TYR A 514 16.47 3.21 -26.17
CA TYR A 514 17.67 2.36 -26.22
C TYR A 514 17.60 1.24 -25.18
N GLU A 515 17.11 1.49 -23.95
CA GLU A 515 16.87 0.43 -22.97
C GLU A 515 15.90 -0.65 -23.53
N LYS A 516 14.78 -0.20 -24.12
CA LYS A 516 13.80 -1.10 -24.75
C LYS A 516 14.44 -1.99 -25.84
N LYS A 517 15.45 -1.47 -26.54
CA LYS A 517 16.25 -2.20 -27.54
C LYS A 517 17.42 -2.98 -26.93
N LYS A 518 17.60 -2.96 -25.62
CA LYS A 518 18.75 -3.56 -24.90
C LYS A 518 20.11 -2.94 -25.32
N HIS A 519 20.11 -1.71 -25.84
CA HIS A 519 21.31 -0.97 -26.19
C HIS A 519 21.78 -0.12 -24.97
N TYR A 520 22.12 -0.80 -23.88
CA TYR A 520 22.35 -0.19 -22.57
C TYR A 520 23.48 0.86 -22.53
N THR A 521 24.56 0.64 -23.28
CA THR A 521 25.66 1.63 -23.37
C THR A 521 25.21 2.95 -24.01
N LYS A 522 24.29 2.88 -25.01
CA LYS A 522 23.74 4.11 -25.61
C LYS A 522 22.82 4.85 -24.66
N ALA A 523 22.01 4.10 -23.91
CA ALA A 523 21.16 4.67 -22.85
C ALA A 523 22.02 5.34 -21.75
N GLU A 524 23.07 4.67 -21.27
CA GLU A 524 24.04 5.23 -20.32
C GLU A 524 24.62 6.56 -20.82
N ASN A 525 25.05 6.63 -22.07
CA ASN A 525 25.64 7.84 -22.63
C ASN A 525 24.65 9.02 -22.61
N ASN A 526 23.39 8.77 -22.98
CA ASN A 526 22.37 9.81 -22.94
C ASN A 526 22.07 10.29 -21.51
N TYR A 527 21.92 9.38 -20.56
CA TYR A 527 21.72 9.74 -19.16
C TYR A 527 22.90 10.55 -18.60
N ARG A 528 24.12 10.14 -18.92
CA ARG A 528 25.32 10.89 -18.52
C ARG A 528 25.37 12.29 -19.14
N SER A 529 24.91 12.44 -20.40
CA SER A 529 24.81 13.76 -21.05
C SER A 529 23.81 14.66 -20.33
N ILE A 530 22.65 14.14 -19.92
CA ILE A 530 21.67 14.90 -19.13
C ILE A 530 22.30 15.37 -17.82
N LEU A 531 22.90 14.47 -17.04
CA LEU A 531 23.50 14.81 -15.75
C LEU A 531 24.67 15.79 -15.86
N LYS A 532 25.36 15.82 -17.01
CA LYS A 532 26.49 16.73 -17.25
C LYS A 532 26.04 18.11 -17.73
N ASP A 533 25.15 18.14 -18.73
CA ASP A 533 24.85 19.35 -19.50
C ASP A 533 23.54 20.02 -19.03
N TYR A 534 22.67 19.29 -18.29
CA TYR A 534 21.34 19.69 -17.82
C TYR A 534 21.13 19.34 -16.33
N GLY A 535 22.19 19.41 -15.53
CA GLY A 535 22.24 18.94 -14.15
C GLY A 535 21.37 19.71 -13.14
N GLU A 536 20.67 20.77 -13.54
CA GLU A 536 19.74 21.54 -12.72
C GLU A 536 18.30 21.47 -13.23
N ASP A 537 18.05 20.68 -14.30
CA ASP A 537 16.74 20.58 -14.94
C ASP A 537 15.84 19.53 -14.26
N ILE A 538 14.56 19.56 -14.57
CA ILE A 538 13.51 18.76 -13.91
C ILE A 538 13.72 17.24 -14.04
N LEU A 539 14.46 16.77 -15.04
CA LEU A 539 14.70 15.34 -15.29
C LEU A 539 15.92 14.76 -14.55
N VAL A 540 16.57 15.52 -13.68
CA VAL A 540 17.82 15.08 -13.05
C VAL A 540 17.60 13.92 -12.10
N ASP A 541 16.60 13.98 -11.25
CA ASP A 541 16.30 12.91 -10.27
C ASP A 541 15.78 11.64 -10.96
N ASP A 542 14.92 11.76 -11.98
CA ASP A 542 14.52 10.65 -12.86
C ASP A 542 15.75 10.01 -13.51
N THR A 543 16.65 10.82 -14.04
CA THR A 543 17.86 10.35 -14.73
C THR A 543 18.84 9.67 -13.78
N LEU A 544 19.03 10.20 -12.57
CA LEU A 544 19.86 9.59 -11.53
C LEU A 544 19.31 8.20 -11.15
N TYR A 545 18.01 8.11 -10.95
CA TYR A 545 17.37 6.86 -10.57
C TYR A 545 17.44 5.81 -11.70
N ASP A 546 17.04 6.18 -12.92
CA ASP A 546 17.03 5.26 -14.06
C ASP A 546 18.45 4.79 -14.43
N LEU A 547 19.46 5.67 -14.35
CA LEU A 547 20.85 5.28 -14.59
C LEU A 547 21.37 4.33 -13.50
N ALA A 548 20.99 4.56 -12.23
CA ALA A 548 21.34 3.64 -11.15
C ALA A 548 20.70 2.26 -11.36
N GLU A 549 19.43 2.21 -11.75
CA GLU A 549 18.75 0.96 -12.11
C GLU A 549 19.40 0.24 -13.30
N LEU A 550 19.80 1.00 -14.32
CA LEU A 550 20.53 0.48 -15.47
C LEU A 550 21.87 -0.16 -15.06
N TYR A 551 22.57 0.46 -14.11
CA TYR A 551 23.84 -0.04 -13.59
C TYR A 551 23.68 -1.34 -12.79
N VAL A 552 22.69 -1.39 -11.91
CA VAL A 552 22.44 -2.57 -11.08
C VAL A 552 21.96 -3.75 -11.94
N ASN A 553 20.98 -3.50 -12.81
CA ASN A 553 20.24 -4.59 -13.45
C ASN A 553 20.90 -5.10 -14.74
N TYR A 554 21.68 -4.27 -15.44
CA TYR A 554 22.15 -4.60 -16.80
C TYR A 554 23.62 -4.37 -17.05
N LEU A 555 24.27 -3.45 -16.36
CA LEU A 555 25.68 -3.11 -16.62
C LEU A 555 26.65 -3.61 -15.55
N ALA A 556 26.15 -4.25 -14.50
CA ALA A 556 26.94 -4.79 -13.39
C ALA A 556 27.91 -3.76 -12.76
N LYS A 557 27.42 -2.54 -12.53
CA LYS A 557 28.17 -1.42 -11.95
C LYS A 557 27.53 -0.97 -10.61
N PRO A 558 27.49 -1.84 -9.57
CA PRO A 558 26.79 -1.54 -8.32
C PRO A 558 27.38 -0.37 -7.53
N GLU A 559 28.71 -0.15 -7.61
CA GLU A 559 29.34 0.95 -6.88
C GLU A 559 28.98 2.31 -7.49
N GLU A 560 28.92 2.40 -8.82
CA GLU A 560 28.45 3.60 -9.51
C GLU A 560 26.96 3.86 -9.24
N ALA A 561 26.13 2.81 -9.22
CA ALA A 561 24.72 2.94 -8.87
C ALA A 561 24.55 3.49 -7.45
N LYS A 562 25.34 3.01 -6.50
CA LYS A 562 25.34 3.46 -5.12
C LYS A 562 25.59 4.97 -5.01
N LEU A 563 26.54 5.52 -5.78
CA LEU A 563 26.81 6.95 -5.83
C LEU A 563 25.64 7.77 -6.39
N LEU A 564 24.89 7.22 -7.35
CA LEU A 564 23.72 7.87 -7.91
C LEU A 564 22.55 7.89 -6.93
N TYR A 565 22.28 6.77 -6.23
CA TYR A 565 21.29 6.76 -5.15
C TYR A 565 21.67 7.69 -4.00
N GLU A 566 22.97 7.78 -3.67
CA GLU A 566 23.48 8.71 -2.66
C GLU A 566 23.17 10.17 -3.02
N LYS A 567 23.35 10.56 -4.28
CA LYS A 567 22.98 11.89 -4.77
C LYS A 567 21.50 12.17 -4.59
N ILE A 568 20.61 11.23 -4.95
CA ILE A 568 19.17 11.40 -4.72
C ILE A 568 18.88 11.64 -3.24
N ILE A 569 19.52 10.87 -2.33
CA ILE A 569 19.28 10.98 -0.89
C ILE A 569 19.73 12.32 -0.30
N PHE A 570 20.84 12.87 -0.76
CA PHE A 570 21.44 14.08 -0.16
C PHE A 570 21.11 15.36 -0.92
N GLU A 571 20.95 15.31 -2.24
CA GLU A 571 20.78 16.48 -3.10
C GLU A 571 19.32 16.66 -3.59
N HIS A 572 18.49 15.58 -3.63
CA HIS A 572 17.11 15.58 -4.14
C HIS A 572 16.12 14.93 -3.15
N GLN A 573 16.06 15.47 -1.92
CA GLN A 573 15.24 14.90 -0.83
C GLN A 573 13.72 14.97 -1.07
N ASP A 574 13.29 15.84 -1.97
CA ASP A 574 11.90 16.00 -2.43
C ASP A 574 11.53 15.09 -3.61
N SER A 575 12.50 14.35 -4.16
CA SER A 575 12.28 13.39 -5.23
C SER A 575 11.31 12.28 -4.82
N ILE A 576 10.45 11.88 -5.76
CA ILE A 576 9.57 10.71 -5.58
C ILE A 576 10.36 9.41 -5.38
N TYR A 577 11.61 9.37 -5.82
CA TYR A 577 12.51 8.22 -5.70
C TYR A 577 13.26 8.16 -4.36
N PHE A 578 13.14 9.16 -3.50
CA PHE A 578 13.92 9.26 -2.26
C PHE A 578 13.84 8.00 -1.38
N ILE A 579 12.64 7.46 -1.16
CA ILE A 579 12.43 6.28 -0.30
C ILE A 579 13.06 5.03 -0.93
N GLU A 580 12.83 4.81 -2.23
CA GLU A 580 13.37 3.64 -2.93
C GLU A 580 14.89 3.74 -3.12
N ALA A 581 15.42 4.91 -3.45
CA ALA A 581 16.85 5.16 -3.55
C ALA A 581 17.55 4.86 -2.21
N ARG A 582 16.97 5.30 -1.09
CA ARG A 582 17.50 5.01 0.25
C ARG A 582 17.49 3.51 0.57
N LYS A 583 16.43 2.80 0.23
CA LYS A 583 16.32 1.35 0.39
C LYS A 583 17.41 0.64 -0.42
N LYS A 584 17.54 0.95 -1.71
CA LYS A 584 18.53 0.36 -2.62
C LYS A 584 19.97 0.70 -2.25
N TYR A 585 20.22 1.93 -1.83
CA TYR A 585 21.51 2.34 -1.29
C TYR A 585 21.94 1.49 -0.10
N ARG A 586 21.02 1.29 0.88
CA ARG A 586 21.28 0.46 2.06
C ARG A 586 21.53 -1.00 1.67
N MET A 587 20.76 -1.55 0.72
CA MET A 587 20.99 -2.91 0.20
C MET A 587 22.38 -3.06 -0.41
N LEU A 588 22.79 -2.12 -1.27
CA LEU A 588 24.12 -2.14 -1.90
C LEU A 588 25.26 -1.92 -0.89
N ARG A 589 24.98 -1.25 0.22
CA ARG A 589 25.93 -1.09 1.33
C ARG A 589 26.06 -2.36 2.20
N GLY A 590 25.12 -3.29 2.08
CA GLY A 590 25.09 -4.53 2.89
C GLY A 590 24.38 -4.37 4.23
N ASP A 591 23.58 -3.31 4.40
CA ASP A 591 22.80 -3.11 5.62
C ASP A 591 21.63 -4.11 5.67
N SER A 592 21.35 -4.66 6.86
CA SER A 592 20.10 -5.36 7.08
C SER A 592 18.94 -4.36 7.01
N LEU A 593 18.00 -4.60 6.11
CA LEU A 593 16.75 -3.83 6.04
C LEU A 593 15.80 -4.39 7.12
N ASN A 594 15.83 -3.81 8.32
CA ASN A 594 14.81 -4.05 9.35
C ASN A 594 13.69 -3.03 9.22
#